data_c5c9df1288e188d202882c581e506b61
#
_entry.id   c5c9df1288e188d202882c581e506b61
#
_cell.length_a   1.000
_cell.length_b   1.000
_cell.length_c   1.000
_cell.angle_alpha   90.00
_cell.angle_beta   90.00
_cell.angle_gamma   90.00
#
_symmetry.space_group_name_H-M   'P 1'
#
loop_
_entity.id
_entity.type
_entity.pdbx_description
1 polymer ?
#
loop_
_entity_poly.entity_id
_entity_poly.type
_entity_poly.pdbx_seq_one_letter_code
_entity_poly.pdbx_strand_id
1 'polypeptide(L)'
;MKKILLVFGTRPEAIKMAPLVKALQKDTEHFDTKVCVTAQHRQMLDQVLEVFDIIPDYDLNIMAPNQDLYDITTKVLLGLRDVLKDFCPDTVLVHGDTTTSMAASLAAFYQQIAVGHVEAGLRTYDMLSPWPEEMNRQVTDRICTYYFAPTGKSKQNLLQENIDEKKIFVTGNTVIDALLMAVDIISEKPGVKERLHEELRDKGYEVGRREYILVTGHRRENFGEGFLHICKAIKELAALHPDMDIVYPVHLNPNVQKPVYELLSGVDNVYLISPRDYLP
;
A
#
# COMPACT_ATOMS: atom_id res chain seq x y z
N MET A 1 -14.85 -13.43 22.53
CA MET A 1 -14.01 -12.43 21.85
C MET A 1 -13.01 -13.19 20.98
N LYS A 2 -12.90 -12.86 19.68
CA LYS A 2 -11.96 -13.50 18.75
C LYS A 2 -10.65 -12.73 18.73
N LYS A 3 -9.53 -13.43 18.80
CA LYS A 3 -8.20 -12.84 18.73
C LYS A 3 -7.74 -12.71 17.28
N ILE A 4 -7.50 -11.50 16.83
CA ILE A 4 -7.10 -11.20 15.45
C ILE A 4 -5.72 -10.55 15.46
N LEU A 5 -4.78 -11.13 14.72
CA LEU A 5 -3.47 -10.54 14.49
C LEU A 5 -3.37 -10.04 13.05
N LEU A 6 -3.17 -8.73 12.86
CA LEU A 6 -2.91 -8.16 11.53
C LEU A 6 -1.40 -8.06 11.33
N VAL A 7 -0.88 -8.61 10.21
CA VAL A 7 0.55 -8.63 9.92
C VAL A 7 0.81 -7.93 8.59
N PHE A 8 1.69 -6.92 8.60
CA PHE A 8 2.13 -6.21 7.41
C PHE A 8 3.52 -5.59 7.60
N GLY A 9 4.20 -5.21 6.51
CA GLY A 9 5.59 -4.77 6.62
C GLY A 9 6.00 -3.63 5.70
N THR A 10 5.14 -3.28 4.74
CA THR A 10 5.43 -2.23 3.76
C THR A 10 4.42 -1.09 3.83
N ARG A 11 4.79 0.08 3.27
CA ARG A 11 3.90 1.23 3.19
C ARG A 11 2.56 0.93 2.48
N PRO A 12 2.53 0.29 1.29
CA PRO A 12 1.27 -0.04 0.61
C PRO A 12 0.36 -0.96 1.42
N GLU A 13 0.93 -1.96 2.10
CA GLU A 13 0.16 -2.83 3.00
C GLU A 13 -0.43 -2.04 4.17
N ALA A 14 0.39 -1.21 4.84
CA ALA A 14 -0.05 -0.43 5.98
C ALA A 14 -1.21 0.51 5.64
N ILE A 15 -1.15 1.19 4.49
CA ILE A 15 -2.24 2.05 4.00
C ILE A 15 -3.54 1.25 3.88
N LYS A 16 -3.50 0.11 3.23
CA LYS A 16 -4.70 -0.71 2.96
C LYS A 16 -5.19 -1.48 4.19
N MET A 17 -4.30 -1.77 5.14
CA MET A 17 -4.67 -2.45 6.40
C MET A 17 -5.14 -1.48 7.48
N ALA A 18 -4.79 -0.19 7.42
CA ALA A 18 -5.18 0.79 8.43
C ALA A 18 -6.70 0.87 8.68
N PRO A 19 -7.58 0.93 7.66
CA PRO A 19 -9.02 0.92 7.88
C PRO A 19 -9.50 -0.32 8.64
N LEU A 20 -8.92 -1.47 8.30
CA LEU A 20 -9.27 -2.75 8.93
C LEU A 20 -8.79 -2.80 10.38
N VAL A 21 -7.57 -2.32 10.67
CA VAL A 21 -7.06 -2.16 12.04
C VAL A 21 -8.02 -1.30 12.86
N LYS A 22 -8.38 -0.12 12.35
CA LYS A 22 -9.27 0.81 13.07
C LYS A 22 -10.67 0.23 13.29
N ALA A 23 -11.23 -0.45 12.30
CA ALA A 23 -12.55 -1.08 12.42
C ALA A 23 -12.55 -2.19 13.48
N LEU A 24 -11.55 -3.06 13.47
CA LEU A 24 -11.44 -4.15 14.44
C LEU A 24 -11.10 -3.66 15.86
N GLN A 25 -10.21 -2.67 15.99
CA GLN A 25 -9.89 -2.06 17.28
C GLN A 25 -11.06 -1.31 17.90
N LYS A 26 -12.00 -0.80 17.10
CA LYS A 26 -13.23 -0.15 17.58
C LYS A 26 -14.24 -1.15 18.14
N ASP A 27 -14.27 -2.37 17.63
CA ASP A 27 -15.19 -3.44 18.05
C ASP A 27 -14.56 -4.35 19.10
N THR A 28 -14.28 -3.78 20.26
CA THR A 28 -13.66 -4.50 21.41
C THR A 28 -14.59 -5.51 22.07
N GLU A 29 -15.87 -5.52 21.75
CA GLU A 29 -16.83 -6.50 22.24
C GLU A 29 -16.61 -7.87 21.58
N HIS A 30 -16.31 -7.87 20.27
CA HIS A 30 -16.17 -9.09 19.47
C HIS A 30 -14.71 -9.49 19.26
N PHE A 31 -13.78 -8.52 19.19
CA PHE A 31 -12.40 -8.74 18.78
C PHE A 31 -11.38 -8.26 19.81
N ASP A 32 -10.38 -9.10 20.07
CA ASP A 32 -9.09 -8.73 20.67
C ASP A 32 -8.09 -8.59 19.52
N THR A 33 -7.77 -7.34 19.15
CA THR A 33 -7.04 -7.03 17.91
C THR A 33 -5.64 -6.56 18.24
N LYS A 34 -4.64 -7.24 17.67
CA LYS A 34 -3.25 -6.83 17.74
C LYS A 34 -2.65 -6.63 16.34
N VAL A 35 -1.66 -5.74 16.29
CA VAL A 35 -0.92 -5.39 15.09
C VAL A 35 0.53 -5.82 15.24
N CYS A 36 1.02 -6.58 14.27
CA CYS A 36 2.42 -6.94 14.13
C CYS A 36 2.99 -6.34 12.87
N VAL A 37 4.00 -5.48 12.99
CA VAL A 37 4.72 -4.94 11.85
C VAL A 37 6.05 -5.68 11.67
N THR A 38 6.39 -6.02 10.41
CA THR A 38 7.69 -6.60 10.12
C THR A 38 8.75 -5.52 9.90
N ALA A 39 8.32 -4.30 9.55
CA ALA A 39 9.18 -3.15 9.28
C ALA A 39 10.23 -3.45 8.19
N GLN A 40 9.79 -4.09 7.08
CA GLN A 40 10.61 -4.34 5.91
C GLN A 40 11.13 -3.03 5.28
N HIS A 41 10.34 -1.92 5.35
CA HIS A 41 10.71 -0.56 4.93
C HIS A 41 10.35 0.41 6.07
N ARG A 42 11.24 0.55 7.04
CA ARG A 42 11.00 1.23 8.33
C ARG A 42 10.38 2.62 8.21
N GLN A 43 11.13 3.57 7.63
CA GLN A 43 10.71 4.98 7.61
C GLN A 43 9.36 5.22 6.91
N MET A 44 9.14 4.57 5.77
CA MET A 44 7.90 4.72 5.01
C MET A 44 6.70 4.07 5.69
N LEU A 45 6.92 3.02 6.47
CA LEU A 45 5.89 2.36 7.26
C LEU A 45 5.47 3.24 8.44
N ASP A 46 6.45 3.74 9.21
CA ASP A 46 6.22 4.54 10.40
C ASP A 46 5.39 5.80 10.09
N GLN A 47 5.62 6.47 8.96
CA GLN A 47 4.82 7.60 8.50
C GLN A 47 3.33 7.25 8.34
N VAL A 48 3.02 6.07 7.80
CA VAL A 48 1.62 5.64 7.64
C VAL A 48 0.99 5.29 8.99
N LEU A 49 1.75 4.62 9.87
CA LEU A 49 1.29 4.30 11.23
C LEU A 49 0.95 5.58 12.00
N GLU A 50 1.78 6.61 11.89
CA GLU A 50 1.55 7.92 12.51
C GLU A 50 0.30 8.62 11.95
N VAL A 51 0.13 8.63 10.63
CA VAL A 51 -1.04 9.24 9.96
C VAL A 51 -2.35 8.65 10.50
N PHE A 52 -2.40 7.33 10.64
CA PHE A 52 -3.60 6.62 11.09
C PHE A 52 -3.63 6.35 12.60
N ASP A 53 -2.73 6.94 13.38
CA ASP A 53 -2.61 6.71 14.84
C ASP A 53 -2.61 5.21 15.18
N ILE A 54 -1.80 4.42 14.49
CA ILE A 54 -1.63 2.98 14.75
C ILE A 54 -0.33 2.76 15.52
N ILE A 55 -0.46 2.17 16.71
CA ILE A 55 0.69 1.73 17.51
C ILE A 55 0.75 0.22 17.39
N PRO A 56 1.80 -0.36 16.79
CA PRO A 56 1.93 -1.81 16.69
C PRO A 56 2.21 -2.43 18.05
N ASP A 57 1.56 -3.57 18.33
CA ASP A 57 1.80 -4.37 19.54
C ASP A 57 3.10 -5.16 19.45
N TYR A 58 3.46 -5.56 18.23
CA TYR A 58 4.69 -6.29 17.92
C TYR A 58 5.42 -5.64 16.75
N ASP A 59 6.73 -5.51 16.89
CA ASP A 59 7.61 -4.96 15.87
C ASP A 59 8.81 -5.89 15.66
N LEU A 60 8.87 -6.57 14.53
CA LEU A 60 9.95 -7.51 14.21
C LEU A 60 11.23 -6.82 13.76
N ASN A 61 11.14 -5.57 13.32
CA ASN A 61 12.26 -4.71 12.90
C ASN A 61 13.28 -5.43 12.00
N ILE A 62 12.79 -6.10 10.96
CA ILE A 62 13.62 -6.97 10.11
C ILE A 62 14.49 -6.23 9.11
N MET A 63 14.31 -4.91 8.91
CA MET A 63 15.04 -4.13 7.94
C MET A 63 16.56 -4.22 8.16
N ALA A 64 17.29 -4.61 7.13
CA ALA A 64 18.74 -4.63 7.14
C ALA A 64 19.28 -4.17 5.76
N PRO A 65 20.48 -3.55 5.71
CA PRO A 65 21.11 -3.22 4.45
C PRO A 65 21.35 -4.46 3.59
N ASN A 66 21.07 -4.34 2.29
CA ASN A 66 21.30 -5.38 1.28
C ASN A 66 20.59 -6.73 1.54
N GLN A 67 19.51 -6.74 2.32
CA GLN A 67 18.72 -7.95 2.55
C GLN A 67 18.07 -8.43 1.24
N ASP A 68 18.06 -9.73 1.05
CA ASP A 68 17.39 -10.40 -0.06
C ASP A 68 16.09 -11.07 0.37
N LEU A 69 15.43 -11.78 -0.56
CA LEU A 69 14.17 -12.45 -0.28
C LEU A 69 14.31 -13.60 0.73
N TYR A 70 15.47 -14.25 0.78
CA TYR A 70 15.76 -15.30 1.77
C TYR A 70 15.83 -14.71 3.18
N ASP A 71 16.50 -13.57 3.33
CA ASP A 71 16.59 -12.85 4.60
C ASP A 71 15.22 -12.43 5.10
N ILE A 72 14.41 -11.80 4.24
CA ILE A 72 13.06 -11.34 4.58
C ILE A 72 12.20 -12.53 5.00
N THR A 73 12.13 -13.58 4.18
CA THR A 73 11.32 -14.78 4.43
C THR A 73 11.70 -15.41 5.76
N THR A 74 13.00 -15.63 5.99
CA THR A 74 13.51 -16.29 7.19
C THR A 74 13.24 -15.47 8.46
N LYS A 75 13.51 -14.17 8.42
CA LYS A 75 13.29 -13.27 9.57
C LYS A 75 11.81 -13.15 9.93
N VAL A 76 10.93 -13.01 8.94
CA VAL A 76 9.47 -12.96 9.17
C VAL A 76 8.99 -14.28 9.77
N LEU A 77 9.38 -15.41 9.18
CA LEU A 77 8.96 -16.74 9.63
C LEU A 77 9.39 -17.02 11.07
N LEU A 78 10.64 -16.73 11.41
CA LEU A 78 11.18 -16.98 12.76
C LEU A 78 10.63 -15.96 13.76
N GLY A 79 10.53 -14.68 13.40
CA GLY A 79 9.99 -13.65 14.30
C GLY A 79 8.52 -13.88 14.64
N LEU A 80 7.71 -14.23 13.65
CA LEU A 80 6.29 -14.53 13.89
C LEU A 80 6.07 -15.79 14.70
N ARG A 81 6.96 -16.77 14.65
CA ARG A 81 6.84 -17.98 15.49
C ARG A 81 6.60 -17.65 16.97
N ASP A 82 7.33 -16.66 17.48
CA ASP A 82 7.26 -16.31 18.89
C ASP A 82 6.07 -15.39 19.18
N VAL A 83 5.74 -14.46 18.29
CA VAL A 83 4.53 -13.62 18.36
C VAL A 83 3.25 -14.47 18.37
N LEU A 84 3.17 -15.47 17.50
CA LEU A 84 2.02 -16.36 17.41
C LEU A 84 1.84 -17.23 18.66
N LYS A 85 2.94 -17.65 19.30
CA LYS A 85 2.91 -18.36 20.57
C LYS A 85 2.50 -17.48 21.75
N ASP A 86 2.93 -16.23 21.75
CA ASP A 86 2.60 -15.26 22.81
C ASP A 86 1.13 -14.86 22.75
N PHE A 87 0.66 -14.41 21.60
CA PHE A 87 -0.71 -13.92 21.46
C PHE A 87 -1.75 -15.01 21.28
N CYS A 88 -1.39 -16.14 20.65
CA CYS A 88 -2.29 -17.24 20.29
C CYS A 88 -3.54 -16.74 19.52
N PRO A 89 -3.41 -16.10 18.36
CA PRO A 89 -4.56 -15.57 17.62
C PRO A 89 -5.44 -16.68 17.06
N ASP A 90 -6.75 -16.43 17.00
CA ASP A 90 -7.70 -17.30 16.26
C ASP A 90 -7.50 -17.16 14.74
N THR A 91 -7.12 -15.96 14.29
CA THR A 91 -6.91 -15.68 12.86
C THR A 91 -5.80 -14.65 12.67
N VAL A 92 -4.95 -14.91 11.70
CA VAL A 92 -3.95 -13.95 11.19
C VAL A 92 -4.51 -13.32 9.91
N LEU A 93 -4.48 -12.01 9.79
CA LEU A 93 -4.84 -11.29 8.56
C LEU A 93 -3.57 -10.78 7.89
N VAL A 94 -3.43 -11.08 6.61
CA VAL A 94 -2.35 -10.60 5.73
C VAL A 94 -2.93 -9.88 4.52
N HIS A 95 -2.12 -9.08 3.85
CA HIS A 95 -2.59 -8.27 2.72
C HIS A 95 -1.71 -8.46 1.47
N GLY A 96 -2.36 -8.68 0.32
CA GLY A 96 -1.72 -8.60 -0.98
C GLY A 96 -0.68 -9.69 -1.23
N ASP A 97 0.45 -9.28 -1.80
CA ASP A 97 1.39 -10.20 -2.44
C ASP A 97 2.86 -10.01 -2.05
N THR A 98 3.11 -9.36 -0.92
CA THR A 98 4.47 -9.19 -0.42
C THR A 98 5.06 -10.49 0.12
N THR A 99 6.38 -10.55 0.18
CA THR A 99 7.09 -11.64 0.87
C THR A 99 6.69 -11.73 2.35
N THR A 100 6.37 -10.59 2.98
CA THR A 100 5.82 -10.55 4.34
C THR A 100 4.51 -11.32 4.43
N SER A 101 3.55 -11.08 3.53
CA SER A 101 2.24 -11.74 3.53
C SER A 101 2.36 -13.25 3.34
N MET A 102 3.19 -13.68 2.40
CA MET A 102 3.47 -15.10 2.14
C MET A 102 4.13 -15.78 3.35
N ALA A 103 5.20 -15.20 3.90
CA ALA A 103 5.92 -15.78 5.02
C ALA A 103 5.09 -15.78 6.32
N ALA A 104 4.27 -14.74 6.55
CA ALA A 104 3.35 -14.68 7.67
C ALA A 104 2.26 -15.74 7.60
N SER A 105 1.71 -15.97 6.39
CA SER A 105 0.73 -17.04 6.16
C SER A 105 1.32 -18.42 6.44
N LEU A 106 2.56 -18.64 6.01
CA LEU A 106 3.27 -19.89 6.25
C LEU A 106 3.56 -20.10 7.76
N ALA A 107 3.96 -19.05 8.49
CA ALA A 107 4.19 -19.11 9.92
C ALA A 107 2.91 -19.47 10.70
N ALA A 108 1.77 -18.84 10.33
CA ALA A 108 0.46 -19.15 10.91
C ALA A 108 0.01 -20.58 10.60
N PHE A 109 0.18 -21.01 9.36
CA PHE A 109 -0.15 -22.38 8.94
C PHE A 109 0.60 -23.44 9.74
N TYR A 110 1.91 -23.23 10.01
CA TYR A 110 2.70 -24.17 10.82
C TYR A 110 2.21 -24.31 12.25
N GLN A 111 1.50 -23.31 12.78
CA GLN A 111 0.87 -23.35 14.08
C GLN A 111 -0.63 -23.67 14.03
N GLN A 112 -1.15 -24.06 12.85
CA GLN A 112 -2.55 -24.42 12.61
C GLN A 112 -3.52 -23.25 12.93
N ILE A 113 -3.06 -22.02 12.73
CA ILE A 113 -3.84 -20.81 12.91
C ILE A 113 -4.47 -20.45 11.57
N ALA A 114 -5.77 -20.11 11.59
CA ALA A 114 -6.48 -19.67 10.40
C ALA A 114 -5.85 -18.38 9.80
N VAL A 115 -5.82 -18.29 8.47
CA VAL A 115 -5.30 -17.12 7.76
C VAL A 115 -6.41 -16.51 6.91
N GLY A 116 -6.60 -15.21 7.02
CA GLY A 116 -7.44 -14.43 6.12
C GLY A 116 -6.59 -13.56 5.21
N HIS A 117 -6.82 -13.68 3.90
CA HIS A 117 -6.08 -12.92 2.88
C HIS A 117 -6.91 -11.74 2.38
N VAL A 118 -6.48 -10.54 2.69
CA VAL A 118 -7.06 -9.28 2.20
C VAL A 118 -6.44 -8.95 0.84
N GLU A 119 -7.26 -8.63 -0.15
CA GLU A 119 -6.90 -8.47 -1.56
C GLU A 119 -6.56 -9.81 -2.25
N ALA A 120 -7.26 -10.89 -1.87
CA ALA A 120 -7.07 -12.24 -2.40
C ALA A 120 -7.53 -12.37 -3.87
N GLY A 121 -6.91 -13.29 -4.60
CA GLY A 121 -7.38 -13.71 -5.93
C GLY A 121 -6.94 -12.84 -7.09
N LEU A 122 -6.02 -11.90 -6.92
CA LEU A 122 -5.35 -11.24 -8.04
C LEU A 122 -4.45 -12.22 -8.78
N ARG A 123 -4.50 -12.26 -10.12
CA ARG A 123 -3.71 -13.18 -10.95
C ARG A 123 -3.23 -12.55 -12.23
N THR A 124 -1.97 -12.84 -12.57
CA THR A 124 -1.43 -12.72 -13.93
C THR A 124 -1.25 -14.08 -14.58
N TYR A 125 -1.14 -15.15 -13.77
CA TYR A 125 -0.81 -16.52 -14.17
C TYR A 125 0.60 -16.68 -14.77
N ASP A 126 1.43 -15.64 -14.69
CA ASP A 126 2.85 -15.70 -15.01
C ASP A 126 3.66 -15.52 -13.71
N MET A 127 4.22 -16.62 -13.21
CA MET A 127 4.93 -16.68 -11.93
C MET A 127 6.14 -15.72 -11.87
N LEU A 128 6.62 -15.24 -13.01
CA LEU A 128 7.75 -14.34 -13.13
C LEU A 128 7.31 -12.89 -13.44
N SER A 129 5.98 -12.61 -13.53
CA SER A 129 5.48 -11.28 -13.89
C SER A 129 4.15 -10.93 -13.20
N PRO A 130 4.14 -10.05 -12.18
CA PRO A 130 5.30 -9.46 -11.50
C PRO A 130 6.03 -10.49 -10.62
N TRP A 131 7.33 -10.32 -10.49
CA TRP A 131 8.16 -11.19 -9.65
C TRP A 131 8.67 -10.41 -8.43
N PRO A 132 8.57 -10.96 -7.20
CA PRO A 132 8.05 -12.29 -6.81
C PRO A 132 6.54 -12.30 -6.47
N GLU A 133 5.80 -11.23 -6.76
CA GLU A 133 4.43 -10.97 -6.26
C GLU A 133 3.43 -12.04 -6.70
N GLU A 134 3.50 -12.50 -7.97
CA GLU A 134 2.55 -13.52 -8.44
C GLU A 134 2.72 -14.85 -7.69
N MET A 135 3.95 -15.27 -7.45
CA MET A 135 4.23 -16.47 -6.64
C MET A 135 3.73 -16.28 -5.21
N ASN A 136 4.05 -15.15 -4.58
CA ASN A 136 3.66 -14.88 -3.20
C ASN A 136 2.15 -14.98 -3.00
N ARG A 137 1.33 -14.36 -3.90
CA ARG A 137 -0.13 -14.36 -3.77
C ARG A 137 -0.73 -15.75 -4.00
N GLN A 138 -0.19 -16.52 -4.95
CA GLN A 138 -0.66 -17.89 -5.19
C GLN A 138 -0.34 -18.80 -4.00
N VAL A 139 0.85 -18.72 -3.43
CA VAL A 139 1.22 -19.48 -2.22
C VAL A 139 0.35 -19.06 -1.04
N THR A 140 0.16 -17.77 -0.83
CA THR A 140 -0.71 -17.25 0.23
C THR A 140 -2.13 -17.78 0.09
N ASP A 141 -2.73 -17.71 -1.10
CA ASP A 141 -4.09 -18.20 -1.34
C ASP A 141 -4.21 -19.73 -1.15
N ARG A 142 -3.15 -20.50 -1.36
CA ARG A 142 -3.18 -21.96 -1.06
C ARG A 142 -3.24 -22.29 0.42
N ILE A 143 -2.71 -21.41 1.26
CA ILE A 143 -2.62 -21.61 2.71
C ILE A 143 -3.86 -21.07 3.42
N CYS A 144 -4.49 -20.03 2.87
CA CYS A 144 -5.53 -19.27 3.53
C CYS A 144 -6.82 -20.05 3.81
N THR A 145 -7.50 -19.62 4.87
CA THR A 145 -8.82 -20.13 5.28
C THR A 145 -9.94 -19.22 4.77
N TYR A 146 -9.71 -17.90 4.75
CA TYR A 146 -10.68 -16.88 4.33
C TYR A 146 -10.07 -15.97 3.26
N TYR A 147 -10.87 -15.62 2.26
CA TYR A 147 -10.43 -14.87 1.09
C TYR A 147 -11.29 -13.63 0.91
N PHE A 148 -10.72 -12.46 1.12
CA PHE A 148 -11.38 -11.17 0.93
C PHE A 148 -10.98 -10.62 -0.44
N ALA A 149 -11.77 -10.96 -1.45
CA ALA A 149 -11.49 -10.62 -2.83
C ALA A 149 -11.92 -9.18 -3.15
N PRO A 150 -11.08 -8.36 -3.82
CA PRO A 150 -11.44 -6.98 -4.12
C PRO A 150 -12.51 -6.86 -5.21
N THR A 151 -12.65 -7.86 -6.07
CA THR A 151 -13.57 -7.82 -7.22
C THR A 151 -14.18 -9.18 -7.51
N GLY A 152 -15.27 -9.18 -8.29
CA GLY A 152 -15.85 -10.42 -8.82
C GLY A 152 -14.88 -11.20 -9.71
N LYS A 153 -13.97 -10.52 -10.44
CA LYS A 153 -12.91 -11.18 -11.22
C LYS A 153 -11.93 -11.93 -10.32
N SER A 154 -11.51 -11.31 -9.22
CA SER A 154 -10.64 -11.95 -8.22
C SER A 154 -11.31 -13.18 -7.60
N LYS A 155 -12.61 -13.09 -7.27
CA LYS A 155 -13.41 -14.25 -6.84
C LYS A 155 -13.39 -15.36 -7.89
N GLN A 156 -13.59 -15.04 -9.17
CA GLN A 156 -13.57 -16.04 -10.23
C GLN A 156 -12.22 -16.74 -10.37
N ASN A 157 -11.11 -16.02 -10.22
CA ASN A 157 -9.77 -16.62 -10.23
C ASN A 157 -9.62 -17.66 -9.10
N LEU A 158 -10.08 -17.35 -7.88
CA LEU A 158 -10.05 -18.27 -6.74
C LEU A 158 -10.93 -19.52 -6.98
N LEU A 159 -12.12 -19.34 -7.55
CA LEU A 159 -13.01 -20.46 -7.92
C LEU A 159 -12.38 -21.38 -8.96
N GLN A 160 -11.67 -20.84 -9.96
CA GLN A 160 -10.94 -21.63 -10.96
C GLN A 160 -9.80 -22.45 -10.33
N GLU A 161 -9.29 -22.01 -9.20
CA GLU A 161 -8.27 -22.74 -8.41
C GLU A 161 -8.88 -23.70 -7.38
N ASN A 162 -10.18 -23.99 -7.48
CA ASN A 162 -10.93 -24.90 -6.61
C ASN A 162 -11.00 -24.44 -5.13
N ILE A 163 -10.97 -23.14 -4.89
CA ILE A 163 -11.26 -22.59 -3.56
C ILE A 163 -12.77 -22.66 -3.31
N ASP A 164 -13.17 -23.11 -2.12
CA ASP A 164 -14.58 -23.18 -1.73
C ASP A 164 -15.22 -21.79 -1.70
N GLU A 165 -16.30 -21.64 -2.47
CA GLU A 165 -17.03 -20.36 -2.58
C GLU A 165 -17.48 -19.80 -1.23
N LYS A 166 -17.80 -20.66 -0.26
CA LYS A 166 -18.22 -20.25 1.09
C LYS A 166 -17.14 -19.53 1.87
N LYS A 167 -15.89 -19.63 1.44
CA LYS A 167 -14.74 -19.00 2.07
C LYS A 167 -14.32 -17.70 1.37
N ILE A 168 -14.98 -17.34 0.25
CA ILE A 168 -14.62 -16.19 -0.58
C ILE A 168 -15.65 -15.08 -0.39
N PHE A 169 -15.19 -13.92 0.07
CA PHE A 169 -16.00 -12.73 0.30
C PHE A 169 -15.54 -11.62 -0.64
N VAL A 170 -16.44 -11.08 -1.45
CA VAL A 170 -16.13 -9.90 -2.29
C VAL A 170 -16.38 -8.66 -1.46
N THR A 171 -15.31 -7.99 -1.03
CA THR A 171 -15.34 -6.90 -0.05
C THR A 171 -14.96 -5.54 -0.62
N GLY A 172 -14.54 -5.46 -1.87
CA GLY A 172 -13.93 -4.24 -2.41
C GLY A 172 -12.45 -4.12 -2.04
N ASN A 173 -11.89 -2.94 -2.25
CA ASN A 173 -10.48 -2.66 -1.95
C ASN A 173 -10.38 -1.59 -0.88
N THR A 174 -9.76 -1.92 0.23
CA THR A 174 -9.58 -1.05 1.40
C THR A 174 -8.74 0.21 1.13
N VAL A 175 -8.12 0.32 -0.04
CA VAL A 175 -7.46 1.57 -0.45
C VAL A 175 -8.45 2.74 -0.54
N ILE A 176 -9.71 2.47 -0.88
CA ILE A 176 -10.76 3.50 -0.94
C ILE A 176 -11.10 3.98 0.47
N ASP A 177 -11.26 3.05 1.42
CA ASP A 177 -11.50 3.38 2.81
C ASP A 177 -10.34 4.19 3.40
N ALA A 178 -9.09 3.80 3.09
CA ALA A 178 -7.91 4.54 3.51
C ALA A 178 -7.86 5.96 2.94
N LEU A 179 -8.24 6.14 1.68
CA LEU A 179 -8.33 7.46 1.06
C LEU A 179 -9.39 8.33 1.75
N LEU A 180 -10.58 7.79 2.00
CA LEU A 180 -11.64 8.52 2.70
C LEU A 180 -11.22 8.90 4.11
N MET A 181 -10.60 7.97 4.87
CA MET A 181 -10.05 8.27 6.19
C MET A 181 -8.97 9.37 6.14
N ALA A 182 -8.13 9.38 5.11
CA ALA A 182 -7.13 10.44 4.92
C ALA A 182 -7.79 11.80 4.66
N VAL A 183 -8.86 11.83 3.85
CA VAL A 183 -9.66 13.05 3.61
C VAL A 183 -10.31 13.54 4.90
N ASP A 184 -10.87 12.63 5.71
CA ASP A 184 -11.45 12.98 7.01
C ASP A 184 -10.38 13.55 7.96
N ILE A 185 -9.19 12.94 8.04
CA ILE A 185 -8.07 13.45 8.84
C ILE A 185 -7.69 14.87 8.41
N ILE A 186 -7.61 15.15 7.12
CA ILE A 186 -7.26 16.48 6.60
C ILE A 186 -8.34 17.50 6.92
N SER A 187 -9.62 17.10 6.87
CA SER A 187 -10.75 18.02 7.08
C SER A 187 -11.09 18.24 8.55
N GLU A 188 -10.93 17.22 9.41
CA GLU A 188 -11.41 17.24 10.79
C GLU A 188 -10.32 17.54 11.82
N LYS A 189 -9.04 17.12 11.58
CA LYS A 189 -7.97 17.37 12.54
C LYS A 189 -7.49 18.83 12.43
N PRO A 190 -7.58 19.64 13.52
CA PRO A 190 -7.16 21.03 13.51
C PRO A 190 -5.71 21.22 13.10
N GLY A 191 -5.44 22.18 12.21
CA GLY A 191 -4.09 22.56 11.77
C GLY A 191 -3.45 21.60 10.76
N VAL A 192 -4.06 20.46 10.45
CA VAL A 192 -3.49 19.50 9.46
C VAL A 192 -3.55 20.11 8.07
N LYS A 193 -4.70 20.62 7.65
CA LYS A 193 -4.90 21.22 6.33
C LYS A 193 -3.96 22.40 6.10
N GLU A 194 -3.86 23.29 7.08
CA GLU A 194 -2.99 24.47 7.04
C GLU A 194 -1.53 24.06 6.89
N ARG A 195 -1.06 23.12 7.70
CA ARG A 195 0.30 22.58 7.60
C ARG A 195 0.58 22.00 6.22
N LEU A 196 -0.33 21.20 5.67
CA LEU A 196 -0.16 20.60 4.34
C LEU A 196 -0.11 21.66 3.24
N HIS A 197 -0.91 22.72 3.34
CA HIS A 197 -0.85 23.86 2.40
C HIS A 197 0.49 24.60 2.51
N GLU A 198 1.03 24.81 3.71
CA GLU A 198 2.35 25.40 3.92
C GLU A 198 3.45 24.53 3.32
N GLU A 199 3.43 23.23 3.58
CA GLU A 199 4.37 22.27 3.01
C GLU A 199 4.36 22.27 1.47
N LEU A 200 3.20 22.38 0.83
CA LEU A 200 3.08 22.44 -0.64
C LEU A 200 3.58 23.79 -1.17
N ARG A 201 3.29 24.89 -0.45
CA ARG A 201 3.80 26.23 -0.81
C ARG A 201 5.33 26.28 -0.75
N ASP A 202 5.94 25.70 0.27
CA ASP A 202 7.41 25.61 0.41
C ASP A 202 8.05 24.77 -0.71
N LYS A 203 7.27 23.89 -1.35
CA LYS A 203 7.70 23.11 -2.51
C LYS A 203 7.37 23.78 -3.85
N GLY A 204 6.81 24.99 -3.83
CA GLY A 204 6.56 25.80 -5.01
C GLY A 204 5.16 25.69 -5.59
N TYR A 205 4.19 25.13 -4.84
CA TYR A 205 2.80 25.09 -5.28
C TYR A 205 1.83 25.60 -4.23
N GLU A 206 1.00 26.57 -4.59
CA GLU A 206 -0.05 27.14 -3.74
C GLU A 206 -1.42 26.55 -4.10
N VAL A 207 -1.96 25.72 -3.20
CA VAL A 207 -3.26 25.07 -3.37
C VAL A 207 -4.40 26.08 -3.30
N GLY A 208 -5.39 25.93 -4.18
CA GLY A 208 -6.61 26.78 -4.19
C GLY A 208 -6.48 28.05 -5.02
N ARG A 209 -5.34 28.28 -5.66
CA ARG A 209 -5.17 29.41 -6.60
C ARG A 209 -5.95 29.24 -7.89
N ARG A 210 -5.95 28.01 -8.43
CA ARG A 210 -6.67 27.61 -9.67
C ARG A 210 -7.13 26.17 -9.55
N GLU A 211 -7.98 25.74 -10.46
CA GLU A 211 -8.21 24.32 -10.70
C GLU A 211 -6.92 23.66 -11.17
N TYR A 212 -6.71 22.39 -10.80
CA TYR A 212 -5.47 21.72 -11.15
C TYR A 212 -5.67 20.27 -11.58
N ILE A 213 -4.74 19.81 -12.39
CA ILE A 213 -4.57 18.41 -12.77
C ILE A 213 -3.38 17.85 -12.00
N LEU A 214 -3.63 16.84 -11.16
CA LEU A 214 -2.56 16.10 -10.49
C LEU A 214 -2.03 15.00 -11.42
N VAL A 215 -0.74 15.04 -11.72
CA VAL A 215 -0.06 14.03 -12.55
C VAL A 215 0.77 13.11 -11.68
N THR A 216 0.63 11.79 -11.87
CA THR A 216 1.52 10.78 -11.31
C THR A 216 2.04 9.88 -12.43
N GLY A 217 3.35 9.64 -12.50
CA GLY A 217 3.90 8.79 -13.54
C GLY A 217 5.36 8.41 -13.22
N HIS A 218 5.61 7.09 -13.08
CA HIS A 218 6.96 6.59 -12.77
C HIS A 218 7.16 5.12 -13.19
N ARG A 219 6.22 4.52 -13.91
CA ARG A 219 6.28 3.09 -14.25
C ARG A 219 7.39 2.80 -15.25
N ARG A 220 8.19 1.76 -14.94
CA ARG A 220 9.38 1.38 -15.72
C ARG A 220 9.06 0.98 -17.15
N GLU A 221 7.91 0.37 -17.38
CA GLU A 221 7.41 -0.03 -18.70
C GLU A 221 7.22 1.13 -19.67
N ASN A 222 7.08 2.34 -19.16
CA ASN A 222 6.94 3.56 -19.96
C ASN A 222 8.26 4.30 -20.22
N PHE A 223 9.39 3.84 -19.67
CA PHE A 223 10.67 4.53 -19.84
C PHE A 223 11.09 4.59 -21.33
N GLY A 224 11.83 5.64 -21.70
CA GLY A 224 12.20 5.91 -23.09
C GLY A 224 11.15 6.72 -23.84
N GLU A 225 10.82 6.32 -25.07
CA GLU A 225 9.93 7.08 -25.96
C GLU A 225 8.50 7.25 -25.39
N GLY A 226 7.96 6.23 -24.72
CA GLY A 226 6.65 6.30 -24.09
C GLY A 226 6.56 7.42 -23.07
N PHE A 227 7.61 7.59 -22.26
CA PHE A 227 7.66 8.62 -21.23
C PHE A 227 7.84 10.03 -21.82
N LEU A 228 8.60 10.15 -22.93
CA LEU A 228 8.71 11.39 -23.70
C LEU A 228 7.35 11.82 -24.28
N HIS A 229 6.55 10.86 -24.78
CA HIS A 229 5.20 11.15 -25.26
C HIS A 229 4.28 11.66 -24.15
N ILE A 230 4.37 11.07 -22.94
CA ILE A 230 3.63 11.55 -21.76
C ILE A 230 4.01 13.00 -21.46
N CYS A 231 5.30 13.33 -21.41
CA CYS A 231 5.76 14.70 -21.14
C CYS A 231 5.30 15.69 -22.21
N LYS A 232 5.34 15.29 -23.50
CA LYS A 232 4.81 16.12 -24.60
C LYS A 232 3.32 16.37 -24.46
N ALA A 233 2.54 15.33 -24.15
CA ALA A 233 1.10 15.47 -23.93
C ALA A 233 0.78 16.41 -22.75
N ILE A 234 1.54 16.33 -21.64
CA ILE A 234 1.40 17.26 -20.50
C ILE A 234 1.68 18.70 -20.98
N LYS A 235 2.73 18.92 -21.76
CA LYS A 235 3.08 20.23 -22.30
C LYS A 235 2.00 20.80 -23.21
N GLU A 236 1.42 19.97 -24.07
CA GLU A 236 0.30 20.34 -24.95
C GLU A 236 -0.96 20.68 -24.15
N LEU A 237 -1.30 19.86 -23.13
CA LEU A 237 -2.42 20.15 -22.23
C LEU A 237 -2.23 21.49 -21.49
N ALA A 238 -1.02 21.75 -21.00
CA ALA A 238 -0.71 23.02 -20.34
C ALA A 238 -0.92 24.22 -21.27
N ALA A 239 -0.54 24.09 -22.53
CA ALA A 239 -0.74 25.16 -23.52
C ALA A 239 -2.22 25.34 -23.92
N LEU A 240 -3.01 24.27 -23.95
CA LEU A 240 -4.44 24.31 -24.27
C LEU A 240 -5.29 24.85 -23.10
N HIS A 241 -4.82 24.69 -21.87
CA HIS A 241 -5.52 25.08 -20.65
C HIS A 241 -4.66 26.00 -19.78
N PRO A 242 -4.38 27.23 -20.21
CA PRO A 242 -3.50 28.15 -19.47
C PRO A 242 -4.11 28.64 -18.15
N ASP A 243 -5.40 28.45 -17.95
CA ASP A 243 -6.18 28.77 -16.75
C ASP A 243 -6.15 27.68 -15.67
N MET A 244 -5.67 26.47 -16.00
CA MET A 244 -5.51 25.34 -15.09
C MET A 244 -4.04 25.11 -14.75
N ASP A 245 -3.77 24.73 -13.50
CA ASP A 245 -2.44 24.32 -13.09
C ASP A 245 -2.25 22.80 -13.31
N ILE A 246 -1.03 22.38 -13.66
CA ILE A 246 -0.64 20.96 -13.70
C ILE A 246 0.40 20.74 -12.60
N VAL A 247 0.06 19.92 -11.63
CA VAL A 247 0.93 19.62 -10.48
C VAL A 247 1.50 18.23 -10.64
N TYR A 248 2.82 18.13 -10.73
CA TYR A 248 3.51 16.86 -10.95
C TYR A 248 4.56 16.59 -9.87
N PRO A 249 4.26 15.76 -8.85
CA PRO A 249 5.26 15.20 -7.93
C PRO A 249 6.22 14.29 -8.70
N VAL A 250 7.45 14.79 -8.96
CA VAL A 250 8.40 14.12 -9.84
C VAL A 250 9.17 13.04 -9.08
N HIS A 251 9.00 11.78 -9.49
CA HIS A 251 9.70 10.66 -8.88
C HIS A 251 11.23 10.79 -9.01
N LEU A 252 11.99 10.42 -7.95
CA LEU A 252 13.45 10.63 -7.85
C LEU A 252 14.29 9.78 -8.82
N ASN A 253 13.69 8.84 -9.54
CA ASN A 253 14.41 8.04 -10.53
C ASN A 253 14.94 8.95 -11.66
N PRO A 254 16.25 8.89 -12.01
CA PRO A 254 16.82 9.71 -13.07
C PRO A 254 16.14 9.54 -14.44
N ASN A 255 15.63 8.32 -14.73
CA ASN A 255 14.87 8.06 -15.97
C ASN A 255 13.53 8.78 -16.04
N VAL A 256 13.01 9.26 -14.90
CA VAL A 256 11.82 10.11 -14.80
C VAL A 256 12.22 11.57 -14.77
N GLN A 257 13.15 11.93 -13.88
CA GLN A 257 13.57 13.32 -13.68
C GLN A 257 14.08 13.99 -14.95
N LYS A 258 15.00 13.32 -15.66
CA LYS A 258 15.64 13.91 -16.83
C LYS A 258 14.64 14.38 -17.89
N PRO A 259 13.77 13.53 -18.47
CA PRO A 259 12.83 13.97 -19.48
C PRO A 259 11.76 14.95 -18.94
N VAL A 260 11.34 14.82 -17.67
CA VAL A 260 10.38 15.74 -17.07
C VAL A 260 10.96 17.14 -16.98
N TYR A 261 12.14 17.30 -16.39
CA TYR A 261 12.76 18.62 -16.27
C TYR A 261 13.18 19.22 -17.61
N GLU A 262 13.66 18.40 -18.56
CA GLU A 262 14.03 18.86 -19.90
C GLU A 262 12.83 19.41 -20.70
N LEU A 263 11.66 18.80 -20.58
CA LEU A 263 10.48 19.13 -21.42
C LEU A 263 9.48 20.07 -20.74
N LEU A 264 9.37 20.01 -19.42
CA LEU A 264 8.33 20.71 -18.67
C LEU A 264 8.82 21.85 -17.79
N SER A 265 10.15 21.98 -17.56
CA SER A 265 10.67 23.14 -16.84
C SER A 265 10.42 24.43 -17.63
N GLY A 266 9.95 25.46 -16.91
CA GLY A 266 9.68 26.76 -17.51
C GLY A 266 8.35 26.88 -18.26
N VAL A 267 7.46 25.88 -18.13
CA VAL A 267 6.05 25.99 -18.56
C VAL A 267 5.27 26.62 -17.40
N ASP A 268 4.67 27.79 -17.64
CA ASP A 268 4.15 28.70 -16.59
C ASP A 268 3.13 28.07 -15.64
N ASN A 269 2.28 27.17 -16.14
CA ASN A 269 1.24 26.49 -15.38
C ASN A 269 1.56 25.04 -15.05
N VAL A 270 2.84 24.62 -15.15
CA VAL A 270 3.32 23.28 -14.74
C VAL A 270 4.22 23.38 -13.52
N TYR A 271 3.80 22.79 -12.44
CA TYR A 271 4.49 22.79 -11.14
C TYR A 271 5.14 21.44 -10.90
N LEU A 272 6.46 21.39 -11.03
CA LEU A 272 7.29 20.21 -10.77
C LEU A 272 7.73 20.23 -9.31
N ILE A 273 7.11 19.42 -8.47
CA ILE A 273 7.40 19.37 -7.04
C ILE A 273 8.12 18.06 -6.67
N SER A 274 8.80 18.06 -5.52
CA SER A 274 9.38 16.81 -5.00
C SER A 274 8.31 15.80 -4.61
N PRO A 275 8.59 14.47 -4.65
CA PRO A 275 7.66 13.46 -4.16
C PRO A 275 7.17 13.76 -2.74
N ARG A 276 5.94 13.36 -2.46
CA ARG A 276 5.29 13.64 -1.19
C ARG A 276 5.04 12.37 -0.39
N ASP A 277 4.84 12.55 0.90
CA ASP A 277 4.37 11.53 1.81
C ASP A 277 2.89 11.20 1.55
N TYR A 278 2.25 10.42 2.40
CA TYR A 278 0.90 9.92 2.10
C TYR A 278 -0.20 10.99 2.17
N LEU A 279 -0.11 11.95 3.09
CA LEU A 279 -1.15 12.99 3.25
C LEU A 279 -1.03 14.17 2.28
N PRO A 280 0.15 14.77 2.02
CA PRO A 280 0.26 15.90 1.11
C PRO A 280 0.23 15.51 -0.35
#